data_bae6a3e597b1a9ac47432d8ba1e07c5e
#
_entry.id   bae6a3e597b1a9ac47432d8ba1e07c5e
#
_cell.length_a   1.000
_cell.length_b   1.000
_cell.length_c   1.000
_cell.angle_alpha   90.00
_cell.angle_beta   90.00
_cell.angle_gamma   90.00
#
_symmetry.space_group_name_H-M   'P 1'
#
loop_
_entity.id
_entity.type
_entity.pdbx_description
1 polymer ?
#
loop_
_entity_poly.entity_id
_entity_poly.type
_entity_poly.pdbx_seq_one_letter_code
_entity_poly.pdbx_strand_id
1 'polypeptide(L)'
;MAAQVLPGTPDRIGKYYVVHEVGRGSTGTVYLSHDPFYGRDVAIKLYHATVGDDAESRNARRMFMGEAKMVGKLQHPNIVPIFDAGEEDGRRYVVTEHVHGARTLSAYCRAGSLLPIDQVVSILYKCAKALHYAHSRGVVHRDIKPSNILLTQDGDVRIVDFGIALVADSDVSRLEGVAGSP
;
A
#
# COMPACT_ATOMS: atom_id res chain seq x y z
N MET A 1 24.93 3.73 12.80
CA MET A 1 25.26 3.02 11.55
C MET A 1 24.59 3.78 10.43
N ALA A 2 25.36 4.37 9.51
CA ALA A 2 24.80 5.04 8.34
C ALA A 2 24.16 3.99 7.43
N ALA A 3 22.88 4.17 7.11
CA ALA A 3 22.17 3.31 6.16
C ALA A 3 22.90 3.42 4.79
N GLN A 4 23.34 2.29 4.24
CA GLN A 4 23.87 2.25 2.88
C GLN A 4 22.73 2.55 1.91
N VAL A 5 22.79 3.73 1.29
CA VAL A 5 21.89 4.09 0.18
C VAL A 5 22.29 3.21 -1.02
N LEU A 6 21.40 2.33 -1.43
CA LEU A 6 21.62 1.48 -2.61
C LEU A 6 21.61 2.35 -3.89
N PRO A 7 22.45 2.05 -4.90
CA PRO A 7 22.44 2.76 -6.18
C PRO A 7 21.02 2.72 -6.80
N GLY A 8 20.46 3.89 -7.12
CA GLY A 8 19.13 4.03 -7.71
C GLY A 8 17.99 4.32 -6.71
N THR A 9 18.28 4.45 -5.41
CA THR A 9 17.32 4.97 -4.43
C THR A 9 17.20 6.49 -4.61
N PRO A 10 16.01 7.05 -4.80
CA PRO A 10 15.85 8.50 -4.90
C PRO A 10 16.12 9.15 -3.53
N ASP A 11 16.73 10.34 -3.53
CA ASP A 11 16.95 11.09 -2.29
C ASP A 11 15.63 11.65 -1.72
N ARG A 12 14.65 11.89 -2.61
CA ARG A 12 13.34 12.46 -2.28
C ARG A 12 12.24 11.84 -3.14
N ILE A 13 11.02 11.85 -2.60
CA ILE A 13 9.77 11.57 -3.32
C ILE A 13 8.81 12.68 -2.90
N GLY A 14 8.47 13.58 -3.83
CA GLY A 14 7.75 14.80 -3.51
C GLY A 14 8.49 15.64 -2.47
N LYS A 15 7.82 15.98 -1.39
CA LYS A 15 8.38 16.74 -0.26
C LYS A 15 9.13 15.87 0.77
N TYR A 16 9.06 14.54 0.67
CA TYR A 16 9.56 13.58 1.65
C TYR A 16 11.01 13.20 1.39
N TYR A 17 11.83 13.15 2.43
CA TYR A 17 13.20 12.66 2.35
C TYR A 17 13.22 11.15 2.48
N VAL A 18 13.81 10.45 1.53
CA VAL A 18 13.95 9.00 1.57
C VAL A 18 15.08 8.62 2.53
N VAL A 19 14.77 7.71 3.47
CA VAL A 19 15.76 7.20 4.44
C VAL A 19 16.37 5.89 3.91
N HIS A 20 15.55 4.90 3.54
CA HIS A 20 16.01 3.67 2.90
C HIS A 20 14.82 2.90 2.27
N GLU A 21 15.15 1.94 1.40
CA GLU A 21 14.19 0.98 0.87
C GLU A 21 13.79 -0.02 1.95
N VAL A 22 12.49 -0.19 2.18
CA VAL A 22 11.91 -1.17 3.11
C VAL A 22 11.63 -2.49 2.42
N GLY A 23 11.18 -2.43 1.17
CA GLY A 23 10.88 -3.61 0.37
C GLY A 23 10.46 -3.27 -1.05
N ARG A 24 10.59 -4.28 -1.92
CA ARG A 24 10.26 -4.17 -3.34
C ARG A 24 9.33 -5.30 -3.74
N GLY A 25 8.25 -4.95 -4.42
CA GLY A 25 7.27 -5.89 -4.97
C GLY A 25 7.08 -5.70 -6.47
N SER A 26 6.16 -6.47 -7.06
CA SER A 26 5.83 -6.41 -8.49
C SER A 26 5.25 -5.06 -8.92
N THR A 27 4.48 -4.40 -8.04
CA THR A 27 3.76 -3.15 -8.36
C THR A 27 4.53 -1.89 -7.97
N GLY A 28 5.55 -1.99 -7.12
CA GLY A 28 6.27 -0.81 -6.63
C GLY A 28 7.30 -1.12 -5.56
N THR A 29 8.00 -0.08 -5.15
CA THR A 29 8.99 -0.12 -4.07
C THR A 29 8.47 0.70 -2.90
N VAL A 30 8.64 0.17 -1.69
CA VAL A 30 8.28 0.85 -0.43
C VAL A 30 9.53 1.42 0.21
N TYR A 31 9.49 2.69 0.54
CA TYR A 31 10.56 3.43 1.20
C TYR A 31 10.12 3.90 2.58
N LEU A 32 11.00 3.77 3.57
CA LEU A 32 10.93 4.58 4.77
C LEU A 32 11.37 5.99 4.39
N SER A 33 10.57 6.98 4.75
CA SER A 33 10.83 8.37 4.42
C SER A 33 10.47 9.28 5.59
N HIS A 34 11.03 10.48 5.62
CA HIS A 34 10.77 11.49 6.63
C HIS A 34 9.89 12.62 6.08
N ASP A 35 8.80 12.93 6.78
CA ASP A 35 7.95 14.09 6.51
C ASP A 35 8.52 15.30 7.24
N PRO A 36 9.15 16.26 6.54
CA PRO A 36 9.80 17.41 7.18
C PRO A 36 8.80 18.40 7.77
N PHE A 37 7.54 18.38 7.32
CA PHE A 37 6.53 19.31 7.81
C PHE A 37 5.94 18.86 9.15
N TYR A 38 5.65 17.57 9.28
CA TYR A 38 5.11 16.99 10.52
C TYR A 38 6.18 16.40 11.44
N GLY A 39 7.46 16.34 11.01
CA GLY A 39 8.56 15.80 11.80
C GLY A 39 8.37 14.32 12.15
N ARG A 40 7.86 13.51 11.23
CA ARG A 40 7.55 12.10 11.46
C ARG A 40 8.01 11.21 10.32
N ASP A 41 8.21 9.94 10.64
CA ASP A 41 8.49 8.92 9.64
C ASP A 41 7.20 8.42 8.99
N VAL A 42 7.28 8.15 7.69
CA VAL A 42 6.20 7.69 6.84
C VAL A 42 6.68 6.54 5.95
N ALA A 43 5.77 5.69 5.51
CA ALA A 43 6.04 4.72 4.46
C ALA A 43 5.53 5.26 3.13
N ILE A 44 6.38 5.25 2.10
CA ILE A 44 6.01 5.70 0.75
C ILE A 44 6.11 4.52 -0.21
N LYS A 45 5.00 4.15 -0.81
CA LYS A 45 4.98 3.21 -1.92
C LYS A 45 5.05 3.97 -3.22
N LEU A 46 6.17 3.82 -3.94
CA LEU A 46 6.40 4.37 -5.27
C LEU A 46 6.11 3.28 -6.30
N TYR A 47 5.11 3.50 -7.16
CA TYR A 47 4.70 2.54 -8.17
C TYR A 47 5.68 2.51 -9.34
N HIS A 48 5.89 1.33 -9.96
CA HIS A 48 6.84 1.15 -11.06
C HIS A 48 6.29 1.66 -12.39
N ALA A 49 4.97 1.65 -12.56
CA ALA A 49 4.34 2.12 -13.81
C ALA A 49 4.63 3.60 -14.02
N THR A 50 5.20 3.92 -15.18
CA THR A 50 5.38 5.29 -15.65
C THR A 50 4.11 5.76 -16.34
N VAL A 51 3.73 7.00 -16.11
CA VAL A 51 2.56 7.63 -16.71
C VAL A 51 3.00 8.44 -17.91
N GLY A 52 2.42 8.18 -19.06
CA GLY A 52 2.56 9.04 -20.25
C GLY A 52 1.71 10.31 -20.15
N ASP A 53 1.74 11.11 -21.20
CA ASP A 53 0.99 12.39 -21.28
C ASP A 53 -0.27 12.27 -22.15
N ASP A 54 -0.64 11.05 -22.55
CA ASP A 54 -1.82 10.76 -23.37
C ASP A 54 -3.13 10.82 -22.57
N ALA A 55 -4.25 10.69 -23.26
CA ALA A 55 -5.57 10.76 -22.65
C ALA A 55 -5.83 9.61 -21.66
N GLU A 56 -5.29 8.43 -21.93
CA GLU A 56 -5.43 7.24 -21.10
C GLU A 56 -4.68 7.42 -19.78
N SER A 57 -3.44 7.89 -19.85
CA SER A 57 -2.62 8.22 -18.68
C SER A 57 -3.27 9.26 -17.79
N ARG A 58 -3.88 10.30 -18.36
CA ARG A 58 -4.64 11.32 -17.60
C ARG A 58 -5.86 10.72 -16.90
N ASN A 59 -6.56 9.79 -17.56
CA ASN A 59 -7.70 9.10 -16.95
C ASN A 59 -7.26 8.19 -15.79
N ALA A 60 -6.23 7.39 -16.02
CA ALA A 60 -5.64 6.51 -15.01
C ALA A 60 -5.13 7.30 -13.78
N ARG A 61 -4.52 8.48 -13.99
CA ARG A 61 -4.15 9.41 -12.91
C ARG A 61 -5.37 9.87 -12.10
N ARG A 62 -6.45 10.27 -12.78
CA ARG A 62 -7.69 10.71 -12.11
C ARG A 62 -8.29 9.58 -11.26
N MET A 63 -8.33 8.37 -11.79
CA MET A 63 -8.84 7.19 -11.07
C MET A 63 -7.97 6.87 -9.85
N PHE A 64 -6.64 6.85 -10.00
CA PHE A 64 -5.69 6.63 -8.91
C PHE A 64 -5.89 7.64 -7.77
N MET A 65 -5.93 8.93 -8.10
CA MET A 65 -6.15 9.98 -7.11
C MET A 65 -7.54 9.89 -6.46
N GLY A 66 -8.54 9.49 -7.23
CA GLY A 66 -9.91 9.25 -6.73
C GLY A 66 -9.96 8.10 -5.71
N GLU A 67 -9.33 6.97 -6.01
CA GLU A 67 -9.24 5.83 -5.08
C GLU A 67 -8.41 6.17 -3.84
N ALA A 68 -7.24 6.78 -4.01
CA ALA A 68 -6.42 7.22 -2.89
C ALA A 68 -7.20 8.14 -1.94
N LYS A 69 -8.00 9.06 -2.49
CA LYS A 69 -8.87 9.95 -1.71
C LYS A 69 -9.99 9.19 -0.97
N MET A 70 -10.56 8.14 -1.57
CA MET A 70 -11.58 7.32 -0.91
C MET A 70 -10.98 6.50 0.23
N VAL A 71 -9.85 5.83 -0.02
CA VAL A 71 -9.14 5.04 0.99
C VAL A 71 -8.64 5.95 2.13
N GLY A 72 -8.14 7.14 1.81
CA GLY A 72 -7.67 8.12 2.80
C GLY A 72 -8.74 8.63 3.78
N LYS A 73 -10.04 8.40 3.49
CA LYS A 73 -11.13 8.70 4.43
C LYS A 73 -11.40 7.58 5.44
N LEU A 74 -10.79 6.40 5.26
CA LEU A 74 -10.96 5.29 6.18
C LEU A 74 -10.22 5.58 7.49
N GLN A 75 -10.93 5.48 8.60
CA GLN A 75 -10.40 5.64 9.95
C GLN A 75 -10.76 4.39 10.76
N HIS A 76 -9.84 3.45 10.87
CA HIS A 76 -10.03 2.21 11.59
C HIS A 76 -8.72 1.74 12.21
N PRO A 77 -8.68 1.23 13.45
CA PRO A 77 -7.45 0.85 14.14
C PRO A 77 -6.63 -0.22 13.39
N ASN A 78 -7.28 -1.06 12.59
CA ASN A 78 -6.63 -2.11 11.82
C ASN A 78 -6.47 -1.77 10.32
N ILE A 79 -6.58 -0.51 9.93
CA ILE A 79 -6.27 -0.01 8.58
C ILE A 79 -5.19 1.05 8.71
N VAL A 80 -4.11 0.92 7.93
CA VAL A 80 -3.07 1.95 7.90
C VAL A 80 -3.60 3.18 7.18
N PRO A 81 -3.57 4.37 7.83
CA PRO A 81 -4.07 5.60 7.22
C PRO A 81 -3.18 6.05 6.07
N ILE A 82 -3.80 6.58 5.01
CA ILE A 82 -3.12 7.31 3.95
C ILE A 82 -3.03 8.77 4.35
N PHE A 83 -1.83 9.34 4.28
CA PHE A 83 -1.59 10.75 4.60
C PHE A 83 -1.56 11.63 3.36
N ASP A 84 -1.06 11.07 2.23
CA ASP A 84 -0.89 11.81 0.99
C ASP A 84 -0.82 10.85 -0.21
N ALA A 85 -1.03 11.36 -1.41
CA ALA A 85 -0.79 10.65 -2.65
C ALA A 85 -0.42 11.66 -3.73
N GLY A 86 0.46 11.29 -4.63
CA GLY A 86 0.94 12.19 -5.67
C GLY A 86 1.57 11.47 -6.85
N GLU A 87 2.19 12.29 -7.67
CA GLU A 87 2.96 11.86 -8.83
C GLU A 87 4.24 12.69 -8.93
N GLU A 88 5.35 12.06 -9.20
CA GLU A 88 6.64 12.68 -9.43
C GLU A 88 7.42 11.89 -10.48
N ASP A 89 8.04 12.59 -11.43
CA ASP A 89 8.79 12.01 -12.56
C ASP A 89 7.99 10.92 -13.31
N GLY A 90 6.68 11.14 -13.50
CA GLY A 90 5.78 10.20 -14.15
C GLY A 90 5.48 8.93 -13.35
N ARG A 91 5.86 8.86 -12.08
CA ARG A 91 5.56 7.75 -11.18
C ARG A 91 4.62 8.18 -10.07
N ARG A 92 3.62 7.36 -9.81
CA ARG A 92 2.64 7.61 -8.74
C ARG A 92 3.19 7.10 -7.41
N TYR A 93 2.80 7.78 -6.33
CA TYR A 93 3.16 7.34 -4.98
C TYR A 93 2.00 7.53 -4.00
N VAL A 94 2.01 6.73 -2.95
CA VAL A 94 1.10 6.85 -1.80
C VAL A 94 1.92 6.91 -0.53
N VAL A 95 1.57 7.84 0.34
CA VAL A 95 2.20 8.05 1.65
C VAL A 95 1.28 7.56 2.74
N THR A 96 1.78 6.67 3.59
CA THR A 96 1.01 6.07 4.69
C THR A 96 1.76 6.20 6.01
N GLU A 97 1.07 5.87 7.11
CA GLU A 97 1.73 5.65 8.39
C GLU A 97 2.84 4.61 8.24
N HIS A 98 4.01 4.89 8.82
CA HIS A 98 5.04 3.87 9.04
C HIS A 98 4.74 3.12 10.34
N VAL A 99 4.36 1.85 10.23
CA VAL A 99 4.07 1.01 11.41
C VAL A 99 5.37 0.44 11.95
N HIS A 100 5.91 1.11 12.96
CA HIS A 100 7.23 0.82 13.51
C HIS A 100 7.34 -0.61 14.05
N GLY A 101 8.40 -1.33 13.68
CA GLY A 101 8.68 -2.69 14.16
C GLY A 101 7.68 -3.76 13.70
N ALA A 102 6.69 -3.42 12.86
CA ALA A 102 5.76 -4.41 12.33
C ALA A 102 6.43 -5.32 11.28
N ARG A 103 5.92 -6.54 11.17
CA ARG A 103 6.32 -7.51 10.14
C ARG A 103 5.10 -7.96 9.35
N THR A 104 5.27 -8.22 8.05
CA THR A 104 4.18 -8.79 7.26
C THR A 104 3.85 -10.21 7.71
N LEU A 105 2.60 -10.63 7.59
CA LEU A 105 2.21 -12.02 7.88
C LEU A 105 2.91 -13.03 6.99
N SER A 106 3.47 -12.63 5.84
CA SER A 106 4.30 -13.51 5.00
C SER A 106 5.49 -14.10 5.74
N ALA A 107 6.01 -13.41 6.76
CA ALA A 107 7.10 -13.91 7.60
C ALA A 107 6.70 -15.17 8.41
N TYR A 108 5.40 -15.37 8.61
CA TYR A 108 4.83 -16.45 9.42
C TYR A 108 4.14 -17.53 8.58
N CYS A 109 4.33 -17.54 7.25
CA CYS A 109 3.73 -18.51 6.34
C CYS A 109 4.67 -19.67 5.99
N ARG A 110 5.77 -19.87 6.71
CA ARG A 110 6.75 -20.94 6.45
C ARG A 110 6.72 -21.97 7.58
N ALA A 111 7.03 -23.22 7.24
CA ALA A 111 7.24 -24.25 8.23
C ALA A 111 8.27 -23.80 9.28
N GLY A 112 7.96 -23.97 10.57
CA GLY A 112 8.78 -23.53 11.69
C GLY A 112 8.58 -22.08 12.14
N SER A 113 7.77 -21.26 11.41
CA SER A 113 7.43 -19.90 11.82
C SER A 113 5.92 -19.63 11.89
N LEU A 114 5.11 -20.68 11.85
CA LEU A 114 3.65 -20.56 11.90
C LEU A 114 3.21 -19.99 13.25
N LEU A 115 2.20 -19.12 13.20
CA LEU A 115 1.55 -18.59 14.41
C LEU A 115 0.64 -19.65 15.04
N PRO A 116 0.42 -19.60 16.37
CA PRO A 116 -0.60 -20.39 17.05
C PRO A 116 -1.99 -20.16 16.45
N ILE A 117 -2.85 -21.18 16.43
CA ILE A 117 -4.18 -21.13 15.79
C ILE A 117 -5.06 -20.04 16.40
N ASP A 118 -5.06 -19.88 17.70
CA ASP A 118 -5.81 -18.83 18.42
C ASP A 118 -5.39 -17.42 17.97
N GLN A 119 -4.10 -17.22 17.76
CA GLN A 119 -3.58 -15.95 17.23
C GLN A 119 -4.03 -15.74 15.76
N VAL A 120 -3.98 -16.78 14.92
CA VAL A 120 -4.49 -16.71 13.54
C VAL A 120 -5.97 -16.36 13.51
N VAL A 121 -6.79 -16.97 14.36
CA VAL A 121 -8.23 -16.68 14.48
C VAL A 121 -8.45 -15.22 14.88
N SER A 122 -7.70 -14.72 15.86
CA SER A 122 -7.77 -13.32 16.28
C SER A 122 -7.41 -12.35 15.15
N ILE A 123 -6.35 -12.64 14.40
CA ILE A 123 -5.91 -11.85 13.23
C ILE A 123 -7.02 -11.81 12.18
N LEU A 124 -7.57 -12.97 11.80
CA LEU A 124 -8.63 -13.07 10.78
C LEU A 124 -9.88 -12.30 11.20
N TYR A 125 -10.27 -12.38 12.48
CA TYR A 125 -11.40 -11.64 13.01
C TYR A 125 -11.21 -10.12 12.88
N LYS A 126 -10.03 -9.60 13.28
CA LYS A 126 -9.70 -8.17 13.17
C LYS A 126 -9.67 -7.72 11.72
N CYS A 127 -9.08 -8.52 10.82
CA CYS A 127 -9.08 -8.24 9.37
C CYS A 127 -10.49 -8.20 8.81
N ALA A 128 -11.35 -9.16 9.14
CA ALA A 128 -12.74 -9.20 8.69
C ALA A 128 -13.52 -7.96 9.13
N LYS A 129 -13.35 -7.50 10.39
CA LYS A 129 -13.97 -6.26 10.88
C LYS A 129 -13.48 -5.03 10.11
N ALA A 130 -12.18 -4.92 9.87
CA ALA A 130 -11.59 -3.82 9.12
C ALA A 130 -12.10 -3.79 7.67
N LEU A 131 -12.19 -4.95 7.03
CA LEU A 131 -12.70 -5.07 5.66
C LEU A 131 -14.20 -4.78 5.60
N HIS A 132 -14.99 -5.26 6.56
CA HIS A 132 -16.41 -4.91 6.66
C HIS A 132 -16.61 -3.39 6.79
N TYR A 133 -15.81 -2.73 7.64
CA TYR A 133 -15.82 -1.28 7.78
C TYR A 133 -15.48 -0.56 6.45
N ALA A 134 -14.47 -1.01 5.71
CA ALA A 134 -14.12 -0.45 4.41
C ALA A 134 -15.25 -0.66 3.38
N HIS A 135 -15.80 -1.88 3.31
CA HIS A 135 -16.90 -2.23 2.40
C HIS A 135 -18.16 -1.38 2.66
N SER A 136 -18.52 -1.13 3.92
CA SER A 136 -19.65 -0.27 4.28
C SER A 136 -19.47 1.19 3.82
N ARG A 137 -18.24 1.57 3.43
CA ARG A 137 -17.89 2.89 2.87
C ARG A 137 -17.59 2.85 1.37
N GLY A 138 -17.94 1.74 0.69
CA GLY A 138 -17.76 1.56 -0.74
C GLY A 138 -16.31 1.30 -1.17
N VAL A 139 -15.41 0.95 -0.23
CA VAL A 139 -14.01 0.66 -0.52
C VAL A 139 -13.77 -0.84 -0.43
N VAL A 140 -13.31 -1.44 -1.54
CA VAL A 140 -12.92 -2.86 -1.61
C VAL A 140 -11.41 -2.97 -1.72
N HIS A 141 -10.79 -3.88 -0.95
CA HIS A 141 -9.33 -4.00 -0.91
C HIS A 141 -8.72 -4.62 -2.18
N ARG A 142 -9.37 -5.60 -2.79
CA ARG A 142 -9.02 -6.30 -4.05
C ARG A 142 -7.72 -7.12 -4.05
N ASP A 143 -6.83 -6.97 -3.06
CA ASP A 143 -5.53 -7.69 -3.01
C ASP A 143 -5.19 -8.12 -1.56
N ILE A 144 -6.12 -8.81 -0.88
CA ILE A 144 -5.85 -9.34 0.47
C ILE A 144 -4.94 -10.56 0.38
N LYS A 145 -3.75 -10.42 0.99
CA LYS A 145 -2.73 -11.47 1.08
C LYS A 145 -1.83 -11.23 2.30
N PRO A 146 -1.06 -12.25 2.74
CA PRO A 146 -0.20 -12.11 3.94
C PRO A 146 0.82 -10.97 3.87
N SER A 147 1.29 -10.58 2.68
CA SER A 147 2.21 -9.45 2.52
C SER A 147 1.56 -8.08 2.75
N ASN A 148 0.22 -8.00 2.65
CA ASN A 148 -0.54 -6.76 2.84
C ASN A 148 -1.20 -6.68 4.22
N ILE A 149 -0.79 -7.54 5.14
CA ILE A 149 -1.23 -7.51 6.55
C ILE A 149 0.03 -7.43 7.41
N LEU A 150 0.15 -6.38 8.18
CA LEU A 150 1.23 -6.17 9.14
C LEU A 150 0.80 -6.67 10.51
N LEU A 151 1.67 -7.42 11.18
CA LEU A 151 1.55 -7.77 12.59
C LEU A 151 2.47 -6.86 13.39
N THR A 152 1.92 -6.10 14.31
CA THR A 152 2.64 -5.18 15.20
C THR A 152 3.32 -5.92 16.34
N GLN A 153 4.23 -5.26 17.06
CA GLN A 153 4.96 -5.89 18.18
C GLN A 153 4.06 -6.26 19.35
N ASP A 154 2.94 -5.54 19.53
CA ASP A 154 1.91 -5.81 20.55
C ASP A 154 0.85 -6.85 20.11
N GLY A 155 1.06 -7.48 18.94
CA GLY A 155 0.17 -8.53 18.42
C GLY A 155 -1.11 -8.02 17.77
N ASP A 156 -1.19 -6.73 17.46
CA ASP A 156 -2.29 -6.17 16.67
C ASP A 156 -2.01 -6.26 15.16
N VAL A 157 -3.02 -6.02 14.34
CA VAL A 157 -2.91 -6.09 12.88
C VAL A 157 -3.21 -4.75 12.23
N ARG A 158 -2.53 -4.50 11.11
CA ARG A 158 -2.74 -3.34 10.25
C ARG A 158 -2.80 -3.79 8.80
N ILE A 159 -3.89 -3.49 8.10
CA ILE A 159 -4.05 -3.75 6.67
C ILE A 159 -3.46 -2.59 5.90
N VAL A 160 -2.62 -2.90 4.91
CA VAL A 160 -1.96 -1.94 4.00
C VAL A 160 -2.36 -2.22 2.55
N ASP A 161 -2.02 -1.31 1.65
CA ASP A 161 -2.13 -1.50 0.20
C ASP A 161 -3.55 -1.80 -0.30
N PHE A 162 -4.56 -1.08 0.19
CA PHE A 162 -5.88 -1.09 -0.44
C PHE A 162 -5.74 -0.81 -1.95
N GLY A 163 -6.37 -1.62 -2.76
CA GLY A 163 -6.30 -1.82 -4.22
C GLY A 163 -6.07 -0.66 -5.19
N ILE A 164 -5.47 0.45 -4.72
CA ILE A 164 -5.07 1.62 -5.52
C ILE A 164 -4.12 1.21 -6.67
N ALA A 165 -3.41 0.09 -6.52
CA ALA A 165 -2.50 -0.44 -7.53
C ALA A 165 -3.20 -0.96 -8.80
N LEU A 166 -4.42 -1.53 -8.68
CA LEU A 166 -5.16 -2.07 -9.84
C LEU A 166 -5.58 -1.00 -10.83
N VAL A 167 -5.71 0.25 -10.37
CA VAL A 167 -5.97 1.40 -11.23
C VAL A 167 -4.69 1.94 -11.85
N ALA A 168 -3.53 1.66 -11.24
CA ALA A 168 -2.24 2.03 -11.81
C ALA A 168 -1.80 1.07 -12.93
N ASP A 169 -2.21 -0.21 -12.84
CA ASP A 169 -1.83 -1.29 -13.78
C ASP A 169 -2.97 -1.69 -14.74
N SER A 170 -4.14 -1.03 -14.70
CA SER A 170 -5.21 -1.39 -15.61
C SER A 170 -4.86 -1.02 -17.05
N ASP A 171 -4.23 -1.95 -17.74
CA ASP A 171 -4.52 -2.16 -19.15
C ASP A 171 -6.05 -2.30 -19.28
N VAL A 172 -6.71 -1.27 -19.77
CA VAL A 172 -8.15 -1.22 -20.05
C VAL A 172 -8.58 -2.41 -20.95
N SER A 173 -7.64 -3.02 -21.66
CA SER A 173 -7.85 -4.20 -22.51
C SER A 173 -8.28 -5.48 -21.77
N ARG A 174 -8.18 -5.57 -20.44
CA ARG A 174 -8.64 -6.77 -19.70
C ARG A 174 -10.10 -6.73 -19.25
N LEU A 175 -10.74 -5.57 -19.25
CA LEU A 175 -12.17 -5.45 -18.90
C LEU A 175 -13.10 -5.70 -20.10
N GLU A 176 -12.62 -5.57 -21.34
CA GLU A 176 -13.39 -5.87 -22.54
C GLU A 176 -13.43 -7.37 -22.89
N GLY A 177 -12.57 -8.19 -22.30
CA GLY A 177 -12.50 -9.65 -22.54
C GLY A 177 -13.49 -10.50 -21.73
N VAL A 178 -14.28 -9.93 -20.82
CA VAL A 178 -15.26 -10.65 -20.00
C VAL A 178 -16.73 -10.30 -20.38
N ALA A 179 -16.92 -9.41 -21.33
CA ALA A 179 -18.24 -9.13 -21.88
C ALA A 179 -18.56 -10.11 -23.03
N GLY A 180 -19.02 -11.30 -22.65
CA GLY A 180 -20.05 -12.02 -23.39
C GLY A 180 -19.70 -12.57 -24.75
N SER A 181 -19.74 -13.88 -24.86
CA SER A 181 -20.38 -14.50 -26.02
C SER A 181 -21.58 -15.31 -25.52
N PRO A 182 -22.69 -15.30 -26.27
CA PRO A 182 -23.93 -15.98 -25.92
C PRO A 182 -23.76 -17.50 -25.95
#